data_7fcb4758a93806b0cf9813e212a7d710
#
_entry.id   7fcb4758a93806b0cf9813e212a7d710
#
_cell.length_a   1.000
_cell.length_b   1.000
_cell.length_c   1.000
_cell.angle_alpha   90.00
_cell.angle_beta   90.00
_cell.angle_gamma   90.00
#
_symmetry.space_group_name_H-M   'P 1'
#
loop_
_entity.id
_entity.type
_entity.pdbx_description
1 polymer ?
#
loop_
_entity_poly.entity_id
_entity_poly.type
_entity_poly.pdbx_seq_one_letter_code
_entity_poly.pdbx_strand_id
1 'polypeptide(L)'
;MIFKSVNLVVGGLMGATMLLGLASCSDDHFDIKNGTASANNTIWQNLQANPDKFSDVSSILQKVRVYKSLEDKKRTLTYAELLNQPQTLTFWAPVNGSFDPQPYLSRIDQINSYREQGLTDKADTLEYNLGMQFAQNHLARFNFESIKEDQDVRLYNSKLATYNAGQRLFNGVEQLDTEIPSSNGVLHALKGVSPFAFNIYDYIGEHQNEFQTIYNALTDPAINKRIFSESSSTPGGMNSEGQMVYIDSVYSYSNELLDQSGAQIKNEDSLYVAIIPKESAYQQAKEKVEKLFNYSDRYKYNYVGGGTLSSAFTTLYQTTKTDSLRDYNTKKMLMTSMYFTPSIFGGRFPVSTSRDKKAEIADYAMHADSLISTNGLIFYNSNKGGLNPMFGDGTWEEASNGVIFPISTYDSDPAYSIMQSKTLDMISSDNVGDVVIGGASGSKGSYYYLTEGSNWNKDIDIDMLETKGYRYFQVDARVSSALEVYIPLRNLYSGKYRIRVQMLPNRVDNNHKYFTENEETNEQEEIVEQKTKFVATLYDDEGNRIGSPSEDIVVDDHEVKTYTLFESIEIPKCYYNLPSGVSNCFPLLKLEIPGSIKYRPYRKTQFSGLSIAKIFIDPVRE
;
A
#
# COMPACT_ATOMS: atom_id res chain seq x y z
N MET A 1 -11.53 -6.72 -25.25
CA MET A 1 -10.29 -6.07 -25.75
C MET A 1 -9.90 -4.80 -24.97
N ILE A 2 -10.62 -4.38 -23.94
CA ILE A 2 -10.39 -3.14 -23.17
C ILE A 2 -9.68 -3.40 -21.83
N PHE A 3 -9.77 -4.60 -21.26
CA PHE A 3 -9.18 -4.92 -19.94
C PHE A 3 -7.69 -5.34 -19.96
N LYS A 4 -7.11 -5.69 -21.11
CA LYS A 4 -5.65 -5.92 -21.19
C LYS A 4 -4.83 -4.63 -21.13
N SER A 5 -5.43 -3.48 -21.38
CA SER A 5 -4.75 -2.19 -21.35
C SER A 5 -4.66 -1.58 -19.94
N VAL A 6 -5.54 -1.94 -19.02
CA VAL A 6 -5.55 -1.34 -17.66
C VAL A 6 -4.45 -1.93 -16.77
N ASN A 7 -4.21 -3.24 -16.84
CA ASN A 7 -3.12 -3.86 -16.08
C ASN A 7 -1.72 -3.48 -16.61
N LEU A 8 -1.60 -3.21 -17.91
CA LEU A 8 -0.34 -2.73 -18.49
C LEU A 8 -0.10 -1.24 -18.21
N VAL A 9 -1.19 -0.45 -18.06
CA VAL A 9 -1.11 0.98 -17.72
C VAL A 9 -0.75 1.19 -16.26
N VAL A 10 -1.24 0.34 -15.33
CA VAL A 10 -0.88 0.43 -13.90
C VAL A 10 0.57 0.02 -13.68
N GLY A 11 1.05 -1.05 -14.32
CA GLY A 11 2.46 -1.44 -14.28
C GLY A 11 3.38 -0.43 -15.01
N GLY A 12 2.90 0.18 -16.08
CA GLY A 12 3.63 1.18 -16.85
C GLY A 12 3.63 2.57 -16.19
N LEU A 13 2.57 2.94 -15.46
CA LEU A 13 2.53 4.20 -14.70
C LEU A 13 3.42 4.16 -13.47
N MET A 14 3.50 3.04 -12.75
CA MET A 14 4.44 2.91 -11.64
C MET A 14 5.90 2.93 -12.10
N GLY A 15 6.22 2.34 -13.27
CA GLY A 15 7.54 2.44 -13.87
C GLY A 15 7.85 3.84 -14.44
N ALA A 16 6.85 4.54 -14.95
CA ALA A 16 7.03 5.89 -15.50
C ALA A 16 7.11 6.98 -14.42
N THR A 17 6.41 6.82 -13.27
CA THR A 17 6.55 7.75 -12.14
C THR A 17 7.88 7.61 -11.41
N MET A 18 8.47 6.41 -11.35
CA MET A 18 9.85 6.26 -10.86
C MET A 18 10.89 6.91 -11.80
N LEU A 19 10.67 6.88 -13.11
CA LEU A 19 11.54 7.54 -14.10
C LEU A 19 11.33 9.06 -14.15
N LEU A 20 10.13 9.57 -13.85
CA LEU A 20 9.86 11.01 -13.81
C LEU A 20 10.38 11.67 -12.52
N GLY A 21 10.51 10.93 -11.43
CA GLY A 21 11.14 11.42 -10.19
C GLY A 21 12.66 11.63 -10.33
N LEU A 22 13.32 11.00 -11.31
CA LEU A 22 14.73 11.20 -11.60
C LEU A 22 14.99 12.28 -12.67
N ALA A 23 13.97 12.70 -13.42
CA ALA A 23 14.08 13.74 -14.46
C ALA A 23 13.83 15.16 -13.95
N SER A 24 13.49 15.34 -12.66
CA SER A 24 13.25 16.65 -12.06
C SER A 24 14.53 17.39 -11.64
N CYS A 25 15.68 16.92 -12.01
CA CYS A 25 16.95 17.63 -11.86
C CYS A 25 17.57 18.04 -13.20
N SER A 26 16.78 18.35 -14.20
CA SER A 26 17.29 19.02 -15.40
C SER A 26 17.12 20.53 -15.27
N ASP A 27 18.21 21.19 -15.47
CA ASP A 27 18.64 22.57 -15.26
C ASP A 27 17.85 23.72 -15.95
N ASP A 28 16.58 23.60 -16.27
CA ASP A 28 15.92 24.58 -17.15
C ASP A 28 14.99 25.61 -16.45
N HIS A 29 15.03 25.75 -15.12
CA HIS A 29 14.24 26.78 -14.42
C HIS A 29 15.07 27.68 -13.49
N PHE A 30 16.32 27.92 -13.83
CA PHE A 30 17.14 28.93 -13.16
C PHE A 30 17.09 30.27 -13.90
N ASP A 31 15.94 30.88 -14.01
CA ASP A 31 15.91 32.33 -14.08
C ASP A 31 16.31 32.86 -12.68
N ILE A 32 17.63 32.88 -12.45
CA ILE A 32 18.24 33.60 -11.35
C ILE A 32 17.91 35.07 -11.62
N LYS A 33 16.85 35.60 -11.04
CA LYS A 33 16.70 37.02 -10.87
C LYS A 33 17.86 37.42 -9.95
N ASN A 34 18.93 37.89 -10.57
CA ASN A 34 20.05 38.49 -9.86
C ASN A 34 19.48 39.49 -8.86
N GLY A 35 19.66 39.20 -7.56
CA GLY A 35 19.27 40.11 -6.49
C GLY A 35 19.81 41.48 -6.84
N THR A 36 19.02 42.49 -6.52
CA THR A 36 19.38 43.88 -6.77
C THR A 36 20.82 44.14 -6.29
N ALA A 37 21.70 44.51 -7.20
CA ALA A 37 23.15 44.60 -7.03
C ALA A 37 23.60 45.68 -6.04
N SER A 38 22.78 46.08 -5.08
CA SER A 38 23.02 47.13 -4.08
C SER A 38 23.34 46.63 -2.67
N ALA A 39 23.22 45.34 -2.40
CA ALA A 39 23.55 44.80 -1.07
C ALA A 39 25.04 44.45 -1.00
N ASN A 40 25.80 45.22 -0.24
CA ASN A 40 27.24 45.02 -0.09
C ASN A 40 27.60 43.88 0.90
N ASN A 41 26.71 43.53 1.80
CA ASN A 41 26.94 42.55 2.86
C ASN A 41 26.32 41.19 2.53
N THR A 42 26.97 40.10 2.94
CA THR A 42 26.36 38.78 2.95
C THR A 42 25.27 38.67 4.02
N ILE A 43 24.46 37.61 3.96
CA ILE A 43 23.45 37.32 5.01
C ILE A 43 24.11 37.30 6.40
N TRP A 44 25.26 36.62 6.51
CA TRP A 44 26.01 36.57 7.77
C TRP A 44 26.48 37.94 8.25
N GLN A 45 27.04 38.75 7.37
CA GLN A 45 27.49 40.12 7.70
C GLN A 45 26.31 41.00 8.12
N ASN A 46 25.14 40.84 7.51
CA ASN A 46 23.93 41.56 7.90
C ASN A 46 23.41 41.12 9.28
N LEU A 47 23.50 39.82 9.63
CA LEU A 47 23.21 39.37 11.00
C LEU A 47 24.13 40.01 12.02
N GLN A 48 25.44 40.04 11.73
CA GLN A 48 26.45 40.66 12.61
C GLN A 48 26.34 42.20 12.73
N ALA A 49 25.91 42.86 11.66
CA ALA A 49 25.69 44.30 11.64
C ALA A 49 24.46 44.75 12.45
N ASN A 50 23.57 43.80 12.81
CA ASN A 50 22.34 44.04 13.57
C ASN A 50 22.27 43.18 14.83
N PRO A 51 23.24 43.28 15.77
CA PRO A 51 23.31 42.41 16.95
C PRO A 51 22.12 42.62 17.89
N ASP A 52 21.56 43.82 17.98
CA ASP A 52 20.37 44.10 18.78
C ASP A 52 19.14 43.28 18.34
N LYS A 53 19.13 42.85 17.07
CA LYS A 53 18.05 42.03 16.53
C LYS A 53 18.38 40.54 16.45
N PHE A 54 19.65 40.18 16.23
CA PHE A 54 20.00 38.80 15.79
C PHE A 54 21.17 38.17 16.57
N SER A 55 21.56 38.72 17.75
CA SER A 55 22.67 38.12 18.54
C SER A 55 22.37 36.69 18.97
N ASP A 56 21.13 36.39 19.35
CA ASP A 56 20.75 35.08 19.86
C ASP A 56 20.88 33.98 18.77
N VAL A 57 20.30 34.20 17.60
CA VAL A 57 20.42 33.27 16.46
C VAL A 57 21.86 33.17 15.97
N SER A 58 22.60 34.29 15.94
CA SER A 58 24.01 34.32 15.54
C SER A 58 24.90 33.49 16.45
N SER A 59 24.63 33.51 17.77
CA SER A 59 25.37 32.71 18.76
C SER A 59 25.23 31.19 18.55
N ILE A 60 24.12 30.75 17.99
CA ILE A 60 23.85 29.33 17.63
C ILE A 60 24.55 28.99 16.31
N LEU A 61 24.35 29.79 15.26
CA LEU A 61 24.87 29.53 13.91
C LEU A 61 26.39 29.45 13.83
N GLN A 62 27.11 30.19 14.70
CA GLN A 62 28.58 30.16 14.78
C GLN A 62 29.13 28.83 15.32
N LYS A 63 28.33 28.10 16.09
CA LYS A 63 28.78 26.92 16.84
C LYS A 63 28.32 25.61 16.24
N VAL A 64 27.32 25.62 15.33
CA VAL A 64 26.73 24.42 14.72
C VAL A 64 27.29 24.22 13.33
N ARG A 65 27.77 23.02 13.04
CA ARG A 65 28.37 22.68 11.76
C ARG A 65 27.30 22.13 10.78
N VAL A 66 27.58 22.32 9.52
CA VAL A 66 26.77 21.82 8.40
C VAL A 66 27.15 20.39 8.08
N TYR A 67 26.17 19.49 8.09
CA TYR A 67 26.28 18.12 7.59
C TYR A 67 25.39 17.96 6.38
N LYS A 68 25.88 17.29 5.34
CA LYS A 68 25.07 16.89 4.18
C LYS A 68 24.16 15.71 4.56
N SER A 69 24.71 14.77 5.31
CA SER A 69 24.01 13.63 5.91
C SER A 69 24.81 13.14 7.12
N LEU A 70 24.24 12.24 7.94
CA LEU A 70 24.97 11.63 9.05
C LEU A 70 26.19 10.80 8.60
N GLU A 71 26.17 10.31 7.34
CA GLU A 71 27.30 9.57 6.76
C GLU A 71 28.41 10.49 6.25
N ASP A 72 28.10 11.73 5.86
CA ASP A 72 29.07 12.72 5.38
C ASP A 72 29.59 13.59 6.51
N LYS A 73 30.43 13.01 7.35
CA LYS A 73 31.02 13.65 8.54
C LYS A 73 32.23 14.55 8.22
N LYS A 74 32.61 14.73 6.95
CA LYS A 74 33.83 15.42 6.54
C LYS A 74 33.71 16.95 6.51
N ARG A 75 32.52 17.51 6.62
CA ARG A 75 32.34 18.97 6.57
C ARG A 75 32.60 19.60 7.93
N THR A 76 33.46 20.65 7.92
CA THR A 76 33.82 21.43 9.09
C THR A 76 33.19 22.83 9.10
N LEU A 77 32.47 23.18 8.03
CA LEU A 77 31.85 24.47 7.83
C LEU A 77 30.70 24.70 8.84
N THR A 78 30.70 25.85 9.51
CA THR A 78 29.57 26.27 10.33
C THR A 78 28.43 26.90 9.51
N TYR A 79 27.24 27.05 10.09
CA TYR A 79 26.16 27.78 9.40
C TYR A 79 26.50 29.26 9.21
N ALA A 80 27.26 29.85 10.10
CA ALA A 80 27.79 31.23 9.94
C ALA A 80 28.67 31.33 8.68
N GLU A 81 29.58 30.38 8.49
CA GLU A 81 30.44 30.34 7.31
C GLU A 81 29.63 30.04 6.04
N LEU A 82 28.62 29.17 6.11
CA LEU A 82 27.71 28.89 5.00
C LEU A 82 26.98 30.16 4.54
N LEU A 83 26.40 30.92 5.48
CA LEU A 83 25.70 32.18 5.20
C LEU A 83 26.62 33.31 4.74
N ASN A 84 27.93 33.13 4.84
CA ASN A 84 28.93 34.08 4.33
C ASN A 84 29.48 33.71 2.94
N GLN A 85 29.08 32.53 2.38
CA GLN A 85 29.52 32.11 1.06
C GLN A 85 28.71 32.75 -0.08
N PRO A 86 29.24 32.76 -1.32
CA PRO A 86 28.60 33.46 -2.46
C PRO A 86 27.37 32.72 -3.06
N GLN A 87 26.93 31.58 -2.50
CA GLN A 87 25.74 30.89 -2.99
C GLN A 87 24.46 31.63 -2.59
N THR A 88 23.45 31.64 -3.47
CA THR A 88 22.18 32.32 -3.20
C THR A 88 21.36 31.56 -2.17
N LEU A 89 21.00 32.24 -1.08
CA LEU A 89 20.25 31.69 0.05
C LEU A 89 19.16 32.66 0.50
N THR A 90 18.16 32.16 1.18
CA THR A 90 17.21 32.91 1.99
C THR A 90 17.26 32.41 3.42
N PHE A 91 17.38 33.32 4.37
CA PHE A 91 17.37 32.96 5.78
C PHE A 91 16.30 33.74 6.54
N TRP A 92 15.40 33.03 7.21
CA TRP A 92 14.37 33.57 8.07
C TRP A 92 14.86 33.54 9.52
N ALA A 93 15.43 34.67 10.00
CA ALA A 93 16.09 34.77 11.30
C ALA A 93 15.10 35.09 12.43
N PRO A 94 14.95 34.23 13.46
CA PRO A 94 14.26 34.61 14.69
C PRO A 94 14.94 35.80 15.37
N VAL A 95 14.14 36.83 15.74
CA VAL A 95 14.69 38.00 16.40
C VAL A 95 14.88 37.77 17.89
N ASN A 96 15.82 38.51 18.48
CA ASN A 96 16.10 38.50 19.92
C ASN A 96 14.84 38.72 20.75
N GLY A 97 14.67 37.95 21.83
CA GLY A 97 13.51 38.03 22.71
C GLY A 97 12.22 37.41 22.14
N SER A 98 12.22 36.92 20.90
CA SER A 98 11.08 36.20 20.34
C SER A 98 11.17 34.67 20.58
N PHE A 99 12.29 34.19 21.04
CA PHE A 99 12.53 32.80 21.42
C PHE A 99 13.57 32.70 22.54
N ASP A 100 13.63 31.55 23.21
CA ASP A 100 14.66 31.24 24.20
C ASP A 100 15.83 30.51 23.51
N PRO A 101 17.06 31.09 23.46
CA PRO A 101 18.21 30.43 22.87
C PRO A 101 18.84 29.35 23.77
N GLN A 102 18.53 29.32 25.09
CA GLN A 102 19.21 28.45 26.06
C GLN A 102 19.07 26.93 25.76
N PRO A 103 17.92 26.41 25.34
CA PRO A 103 17.81 24.98 24.96
C PRO A 103 18.79 24.59 23.85
N TYR A 104 18.99 25.45 22.86
CA TYR A 104 19.92 25.19 21.74
C TYR A 104 21.39 25.30 22.19
N LEU A 105 21.73 26.31 23.01
CA LEU A 105 23.06 26.46 23.57
C LEU A 105 23.44 25.32 24.50
N SER A 106 22.51 24.82 25.32
CA SER A 106 22.72 23.65 26.18
C SER A 106 22.98 22.38 25.37
N ARG A 107 22.31 22.20 24.23
CA ARG A 107 22.60 21.09 23.30
C ARG A 107 24.00 21.23 22.69
N ILE A 108 24.45 22.45 22.37
CA ILE A 108 25.82 22.70 21.88
C ILE A 108 26.85 22.32 22.95
N ASP A 109 26.60 22.68 24.20
CA ASP A 109 27.50 22.32 25.32
C ASP A 109 27.54 20.78 25.49
N GLN A 110 26.42 20.11 25.35
CA GLN A 110 26.37 18.66 25.38
C GLN A 110 27.14 18.02 24.20
N ILE A 111 27.03 18.57 22.99
CA ILE A 111 27.80 18.12 21.81
C ILE A 111 29.32 18.24 22.10
N ASN A 112 29.75 19.35 22.67
CA ASN A 112 31.15 19.57 23.03
C ASN A 112 31.61 18.58 24.11
N SER A 113 30.80 18.34 25.13
CA SER A 113 31.07 17.36 26.17
C SER A 113 31.21 15.93 25.61
N TYR A 114 30.36 15.52 24.69
CA TYR A 114 30.49 14.22 24.03
C TYR A 114 31.79 14.12 23.21
N ARG A 115 32.23 15.20 22.54
CA ARG A 115 33.50 15.22 21.82
C ARG A 115 34.69 15.09 22.75
N GLU A 116 34.69 15.79 23.88
CA GLU A 116 35.72 15.70 24.92
C GLU A 116 35.81 14.29 25.52
N GLN A 117 34.70 13.59 25.61
CA GLN A 117 34.64 12.21 26.08
C GLN A 117 34.98 11.18 24.98
N GLY A 118 35.30 11.58 23.75
CA GLY A 118 35.56 10.71 22.61
C GLY A 118 34.32 10.02 22.02
N LEU A 119 33.12 10.44 22.42
CA LEU A 119 31.83 9.94 21.93
C LEU A 119 31.41 10.66 20.64
N THR A 120 32.28 10.59 19.61
CA THR A 120 32.16 11.37 18.38
C THR A 120 30.86 11.10 17.63
N ASP A 121 30.42 9.83 17.52
CA ASP A 121 29.18 9.50 16.81
C ASP A 121 27.94 10.10 17.48
N LYS A 122 27.91 10.12 18.81
CA LYS A 122 26.82 10.78 19.56
C LYS A 122 26.83 12.28 19.38
N ALA A 123 28.02 12.88 19.42
CA ALA A 123 28.20 14.32 19.21
C ALA A 123 27.74 14.73 17.80
N ASP A 124 28.17 13.98 16.76
CA ASP A 124 27.83 14.28 15.37
C ASP A 124 26.34 14.09 15.09
N THR A 125 25.70 13.05 15.66
CA THR A 125 24.26 12.86 15.57
C THR A 125 23.48 14.00 16.22
N LEU A 126 23.87 14.42 17.41
CA LEU A 126 23.18 15.50 18.12
C LEU A 126 23.37 16.85 17.41
N GLU A 127 24.56 17.12 16.84
CA GLU A 127 24.84 18.34 16.07
C GLU A 127 24.08 18.36 14.74
N TYR A 128 24.04 17.23 14.02
CA TYR A 128 23.23 17.06 12.82
C TYR A 128 21.75 17.35 13.09
N ASN A 129 21.19 16.76 14.14
CA ASN A 129 19.80 16.97 14.52
C ASN A 129 19.54 18.44 14.90
N LEU A 130 20.46 19.06 15.63
CA LEU A 130 20.34 20.49 15.97
C LEU A 130 20.37 21.36 14.71
N GLY A 131 21.30 21.10 13.80
CA GLY A 131 21.40 21.79 12.52
C GLY A 131 20.13 21.65 11.68
N MET A 132 19.60 20.42 11.58
CA MET A 132 18.38 20.11 10.81
C MET A 132 17.13 20.77 11.41
N GLN A 133 16.97 20.70 12.74
CA GLN A 133 15.79 21.19 13.45
C GLN A 133 15.75 22.71 13.55
N PHE A 134 16.90 23.36 13.67
CA PHE A 134 16.99 24.81 13.86
C PHE A 134 17.51 25.51 12.60
N ALA A 135 18.80 25.41 12.28
CA ALA A 135 19.39 26.23 11.23
C ALA A 135 18.82 25.96 9.85
N GLN A 136 18.70 24.70 9.45
CA GLN A 136 18.14 24.32 8.15
C GLN A 136 16.64 24.56 8.05
N ASN A 137 15.93 24.56 9.19
CA ASN A 137 14.50 24.84 9.24
C ASN A 137 14.13 26.31 9.04
N HIS A 138 15.13 27.16 8.99
CA HIS A 138 15.04 28.61 8.72
C HIS A 138 15.78 29.01 7.43
N LEU A 139 16.35 28.04 6.71
CA LEU A 139 17.20 28.26 5.55
C LEU A 139 16.61 27.65 4.31
N ALA A 140 16.57 28.40 3.21
CA ALA A 140 16.23 27.88 1.89
C ALA A 140 17.34 28.22 0.88
N ARG A 141 17.44 27.39 -0.16
CA ARG A 141 18.20 27.71 -1.36
C ARG A 141 17.39 28.69 -2.19
N PHE A 142 18.06 29.49 -3.00
CA PHE A 142 17.47 30.52 -3.85
C PHE A 142 17.05 31.80 -3.08
N ASN A 143 16.65 32.81 -3.83
CA ASN A 143 16.23 34.10 -3.31
C ASN A 143 14.71 34.19 -3.27
N PHE A 144 14.14 34.16 -2.08
CA PHE A 144 12.72 34.36 -1.81
C PHE A 144 12.44 35.80 -1.34
N GLU A 145 12.83 36.77 -2.15
CA GLU A 145 12.55 38.17 -1.92
C GLU A 145 11.10 38.52 -2.36
N SER A 146 10.40 39.28 -1.52
CA SER A 146 9.05 39.83 -1.86
C SER A 146 8.03 38.78 -2.29
N ILE A 147 7.86 37.74 -1.51
CA ILE A 147 6.86 36.68 -1.79
C ILE A 147 5.44 37.30 -1.76
N LYS A 148 4.72 37.22 -2.89
CA LYS A 148 3.40 37.86 -3.09
C LYS A 148 2.22 36.90 -3.07
N GLU A 149 2.48 35.62 -3.18
CA GLU A 149 1.46 34.57 -3.26
C GLU A 149 1.76 33.48 -2.24
N ASP A 150 0.71 32.80 -1.79
CA ASP A 150 0.83 31.65 -0.91
C ASP A 150 1.58 30.54 -1.65
N GLN A 151 2.62 30.01 -1.04
CA GLN A 151 3.43 28.94 -1.63
C GLN A 151 4.14 28.10 -0.58
N ASP A 152 4.52 26.88 -0.98
CA ASP A 152 5.44 26.06 -0.23
C ASP A 152 6.89 26.41 -0.57
N VAL A 153 7.70 26.59 0.45
CA VAL A 153 9.14 26.86 0.35
C VAL A 153 9.90 25.60 0.76
N ARG A 154 10.71 25.07 -0.15
CA ARG A 154 11.59 23.95 0.18
C ARG A 154 12.80 24.44 0.96
N LEU A 155 12.93 23.97 2.18
CA LEU A 155 14.00 24.32 3.10
C LEU A 155 15.28 23.51 2.82
N TYR A 156 16.37 23.92 3.47
CA TYR A 156 17.67 23.28 3.32
C TYR A 156 17.68 21.83 3.85
N ASN A 157 16.84 21.52 4.84
CA ASN A 157 16.57 20.18 5.36
C ASN A 157 15.59 19.37 4.50
N SER A 158 15.28 19.84 3.29
CA SER A 158 14.32 19.25 2.34
C SER A 158 12.85 19.30 2.77
N LYS A 159 12.53 19.82 3.95
CA LYS A 159 11.15 20.01 4.39
C LYS A 159 10.44 21.13 3.61
N LEU A 160 9.12 21.09 3.60
CA LEU A 160 8.30 22.14 3.00
C LEU A 160 7.71 23.01 4.11
N ALA A 161 8.05 24.30 4.09
CA ALA A 161 7.43 25.32 4.93
C ALA A 161 6.40 26.09 4.11
N THR A 162 5.20 26.25 4.64
CA THR A 162 4.16 27.09 4.02
C THR A 162 4.46 28.56 4.24
N TYR A 163 4.35 29.35 3.17
CA TYR A 163 4.35 30.81 3.27
C TYR A 163 2.96 31.36 2.91
N ASN A 164 2.32 32.05 3.85
CA ASN A 164 1.08 32.75 3.62
C ASN A 164 1.38 34.24 3.36
N ALA A 165 1.24 34.67 2.12
CA ALA A 165 1.59 36.02 1.68
C ALA A 165 0.63 37.08 2.24
N GLY A 166 -0.67 36.76 2.36
CA GLY A 166 -1.68 37.67 2.86
C GLY A 166 -1.51 38.05 4.33
N GLN A 167 -1.05 37.10 5.14
CA GLN A 167 -0.79 37.28 6.58
C GLN A 167 0.70 37.44 6.90
N ARG A 168 1.58 37.25 5.92
CA ARG A 168 3.03 37.24 6.07
C ARG A 168 3.51 36.24 7.13
N LEU A 169 3.01 35.02 7.04
CA LEU A 169 3.37 33.92 7.92
C LEU A 169 4.33 32.97 7.20
N PHE A 170 5.50 32.75 7.77
CA PHE A 170 6.41 31.68 7.37
C PHE A 170 6.22 30.51 8.34
N ASN A 171 5.71 29.40 7.82
CA ASN A 171 5.41 28.21 8.62
C ASN A 171 4.59 28.51 9.89
N GLY A 172 3.61 29.41 9.76
CA GLY A 172 2.76 29.88 10.86
C GLY A 172 3.36 30.96 11.75
N VAL A 173 4.64 31.37 11.54
CA VAL A 173 5.34 32.41 12.32
C VAL A 173 5.31 33.73 11.57
N GLU A 174 4.98 34.81 12.29
CA GLU A 174 4.91 36.16 11.74
C GLU A 174 6.27 36.63 11.20
N GLN A 175 6.32 36.95 9.90
CA GLN A 175 7.46 37.61 9.29
C GLN A 175 7.33 39.13 9.49
N LEU A 176 8.31 39.75 10.15
CA LEU A 176 8.35 41.17 10.37
C LEU A 176 8.64 41.93 9.06
N ASP A 177 8.34 43.25 9.05
CA ASP A 177 8.53 44.10 7.87
C ASP A 177 10.00 44.29 7.44
N THR A 178 10.92 43.74 8.20
CA THR A 178 12.35 43.87 7.91
C THR A 178 12.76 42.80 6.91
N GLU A 179 12.99 43.22 5.68
CA GLU A 179 13.62 42.44 4.62
C GLU A 179 14.96 43.08 4.31
N ILE A 180 16.04 42.35 4.46
CA ILE A 180 17.39 42.84 4.28
C ILE A 180 18.01 42.16 3.06
N PRO A 181 18.06 42.84 1.90
CA PRO A 181 18.77 42.33 0.73
C PRO A 181 20.25 42.10 1.06
N SER A 182 20.80 41.01 0.60
CA SER A 182 22.18 40.60 0.84
C SER A 182 22.85 40.23 -0.47
N SER A 183 24.19 40.38 -0.54
CA SER A 183 24.97 40.06 -1.76
C SER A 183 24.83 38.58 -2.20
N ASN A 184 24.44 37.73 -1.25
CA ASN A 184 24.22 36.29 -1.47
C ASN A 184 22.77 35.85 -1.14
N GLY A 185 21.77 36.75 -1.31
CA GLY A 185 20.37 36.43 -1.14
C GLY A 185 19.59 37.41 -0.26
N VAL A 186 18.70 36.93 0.59
CA VAL A 186 17.85 37.77 1.43
C VAL A 186 17.77 37.24 2.87
N LEU A 187 17.71 38.19 3.81
CA LEU A 187 17.49 37.95 5.23
C LEU A 187 16.13 38.50 5.64
N HIS A 188 15.24 37.61 6.10
CA HIS A 188 13.97 37.99 6.71
C HIS A 188 14.04 37.88 8.24
N ALA A 189 13.26 38.68 8.93
CA ALA A 189 13.13 38.64 10.38
C ALA A 189 11.85 37.95 10.80
N LEU A 190 11.92 36.98 11.72
CA LEU A 190 10.77 36.26 12.28
C LEU A 190 10.52 36.60 13.74
N LYS A 191 9.26 36.62 14.11
CA LYS A 191 8.82 36.82 15.51
C LYS A 191 8.70 35.47 16.23
N GLY A 192 9.70 34.63 16.10
CA GLY A 192 9.78 33.29 16.70
C GLY A 192 10.54 32.28 15.85
N VAL A 193 10.71 31.08 16.38
CA VAL A 193 11.32 29.95 15.70
C VAL A 193 10.28 29.27 14.85
N SER A 194 10.61 28.98 13.60
CA SER A 194 9.77 28.13 12.73
C SER A 194 9.57 26.74 13.37
N PRO A 195 8.35 26.28 13.57
CA PRO A 195 8.11 24.97 14.14
C PRO A 195 8.73 23.89 13.26
N PHE A 196 9.28 22.87 13.91
CA PHE A 196 9.86 21.72 13.26
C PHE A 196 9.02 20.48 13.55
N ALA A 197 8.68 19.74 12.51
CA ALA A 197 8.08 18.41 12.61
C ALA A 197 8.98 17.39 11.90
N PHE A 198 9.14 16.23 12.49
CA PHE A 198 9.76 15.08 11.83
C PHE A 198 8.86 14.59 10.70
N ASN A 199 9.43 14.04 9.61
CA ASN A 199 8.63 13.18 8.74
C ASN A 199 8.36 11.84 9.44
N ILE A 200 7.50 11.04 8.86
CA ILE A 200 7.08 9.77 9.49
C ILE A 200 8.29 8.84 9.76
N TYR A 201 9.26 8.79 8.84
CA TYR A 201 10.44 7.96 9.02
C TYR A 201 11.35 8.45 10.15
N ASP A 202 11.63 9.76 10.17
CA ASP A 202 12.47 10.38 11.21
C ASP A 202 11.78 10.32 12.58
N TYR A 203 10.44 10.42 12.61
CA TYR A 203 9.65 10.26 13.83
C TYR A 203 9.85 8.87 14.46
N ILE A 204 9.80 7.80 13.65
CA ILE A 204 10.07 6.44 14.13
C ILE A 204 11.49 6.33 14.69
N GLY A 205 12.46 7.00 14.04
CA GLY A 205 13.85 7.02 14.48
C GLY A 205 14.06 7.75 15.81
N GLU A 206 13.41 8.91 15.99
CA GLU A 206 13.49 9.69 17.23
C GLU A 206 12.82 8.95 18.42
N HIS A 207 11.75 8.21 18.14
CA HIS A 207 11.01 7.44 19.13
C HIS A 207 11.34 5.94 19.06
N GLN A 208 12.57 5.57 18.67
CA GLN A 208 12.97 4.17 18.45
C GLN A 208 12.73 3.24 19.65
N ASN A 209 12.74 3.77 20.88
CA ASN A 209 12.45 2.97 22.08
C ASN A 209 10.99 2.55 22.18
N GLU A 210 10.06 3.31 21.58
CA GLU A 210 8.64 2.98 21.53
C GLU A 210 8.29 2.08 20.35
N PHE A 211 9.08 2.18 19.23
CA PHE A 211 8.87 1.48 17.98
C PHE A 211 10.04 0.56 17.59
N GLN A 212 10.68 -0.06 18.57
CA GLN A 212 11.96 -0.76 18.39
C GLN A 212 11.94 -1.80 17.28
N THR A 213 10.90 -2.63 17.21
CA THR A 213 10.79 -3.67 16.16
C THR A 213 10.65 -3.05 14.78
N ILE A 214 9.86 -1.98 14.63
CA ILE A 214 9.68 -1.28 13.36
C ILE A 214 10.96 -0.56 12.97
N TYR A 215 11.59 0.16 13.89
CA TYR A 215 12.85 0.85 13.65
C TYR A 215 13.95 -0.10 13.19
N ASN A 216 14.14 -1.22 13.91
CA ASN A 216 15.12 -2.23 13.56
C ASN A 216 14.88 -2.82 12.16
N ALA A 217 13.63 -3.04 11.80
CA ALA A 217 13.30 -3.53 10.47
C ALA A 217 13.55 -2.50 9.35
N LEU A 218 13.22 -1.23 9.59
CA LEU A 218 13.47 -0.15 8.61
C LEU A 218 14.96 0.18 8.44
N THR A 219 15.78 -0.11 9.45
CA THR A 219 17.22 0.18 9.44
C THR A 219 18.09 -1.06 9.20
N ASP A 220 17.50 -2.24 9.05
CA ASP A 220 18.23 -3.49 8.80
C ASP A 220 19.08 -3.38 7.51
N PRO A 221 20.41 -3.52 7.60
CA PRO A 221 21.29 -3.43 6.43
C PRO A 221 20.99 -4.47 5.34
N ALA A 222 20.33 -5.59 5.68
CA ALA A 222 19.97 -6.61 4.71
C ALA A 222 18.90 -6.12 3.71
N ILE A 223 18.01 -5.23 4.14
CA ILE A 223 16.91 -4.69 3.33
C ILE A 223 17.06 -3.21 3.02
N ASN A 224 17.92 -2.49 3.76
CA ASN A 224 18.19 -1.05 3.54
C ASN A 224 19.49 -0.91 2.74
N LYS A 225 19.38 -0.91 1.43
CA LYS A 225 20.53 -0.92 0.51
C LYS A 225 20.90 0.48 0.07
N ARG A 226 22.17 0.80 0.16
CA ARG A 226 22.77 2.00 -0.44
C ARG A 226 23.22 1.65 -1.85
N ILE A 227 22.64 2.30 -2.86
CA ILE A 227 22.90 2.07 -4.27
C ILE A 227 23.63 3.29 -4.85
N PHE A 228 24.83 3.10 -5.33
CA PHE A 228 25.60 4.14 -5.99
C PHE A 228 24.93 4.54 -7.31
N SER A 229 24.70 5.84 -7.51
CA SER A 229 24.13 6.40 -8.74
C SER A 229 25.26 7.01 -9.59
N GLU A 230 25.75 6.24 -10.54
CA GLU A 230 26.81 6.70 -11.44
C GLU A 230 26.37 7.93 -12.28
N SER A 231 25.14 7.90 -12.81
CA SER A 231 24.59 8.96 -13.63
C SER A 231 24.39 10.30 -12.91
N SER A 232 24.23 10.26 -11.59
CA SER A 232 24.03 11.46 -10.74
C SER A 232 25.32 11.91 -10.05
N SER A 233 26.40 11.13 -10.18
CA SER A 233 27.69 11.40 -9.53
C SER A 233 28.59 12.21 -10.48
N THR A 234 29.43 13.09 -9.92
CA THR A 234 30.35 13.91 -10.70
C THR A 234 31.68 13.18 -10.91
N PRO A 235 32.03 12.80 -12.14
CA PRO A 235 33.30 12.11 -12.42
C PRO A 235 34.49 13.03 -12.19
N GLY A 236 35.54 12.52 -11.52
CA GLY A 236 36.78 13.22 -11.21
C GLY A 236 37.99 12.74 -12.02
N GLY A 237 37.79 11.75 -12.89
CA GLY A 237 38.86 11.16 -13.70
C GLY A 237 39.13 9.69 -13.34
N MET A 238 40.11 9.08 -14.01
CA MET A 238 40.53 7.70 -13.74
C MET A 238 41.72 7.67 -12.75
N ASN A 239 41.70 6.70 -11.84
CA ASN A 239 42.85 6.42 -10.99
C ASN A 239 43.94 5.65 -11.76
N SER A 240 45.05 5.37 -11.12
CA SER A 240 46.17 4.60 -11.70
C SER A 240 45.81 3.16 -12.11
N GLU A 241 44.68 2.66 -11.63
CA GLU A 241 44.16 1.31 -11.93
C GLU A 241 43.09 1.33 -13.03
N GLY A 242 42.84 2.49 -13.63
CA GLY A 242 41.83 2.67 -14.69
C GLY A 242 40.38 2.69 -14.19
N GLN A 243 40.15 2.88 -12.89
CA GLN A 243 38.81 2.98 -12.31
C GLN A 243 38.39 4.46 -12.25
N MET A 244 37.11 4.72 -12.56
CA MET A 244 36.54 6.06 -12.44
C MET A 244 36.48 6.49 -10.97
N VAL A 245 37.08 7.62 -10.66
CA VAL A 245 36.98 8.30 -9.36
C VAL A 245 35.94 9.41 -9.48
N TYR A 246 35.13 9.57 -8.44
CA TYR A 246 34.08 10.58 -8.40
C TYR A 246 34.45 11.68 -7.39
N ILE A 247 34.34 12.93 -7.80
CA ILE A 247 34.55 14.12 -6.94
C ILE A 247 33.38 14.22 -5.95
N ASP A 248 32.16 13.98 -6.47
CA ASP A 248 30.93 13.88 -5.66
C ASP A 248 30.24 12.57 -6.01
N SER A 249 29.96 11.77 -4.98
CA SER A 249 29.31 10.45 -5.12
C SER A 249 27.88 10.55 -4.62
N VAL A 250 26.94 10.35 -5.51
CA VAL A 250 25.51 10.34 -5.19
C VAL A 250 25.04 8.92 -4.97
N TYR A 251 24.28 8.70 -3.93
CA TYR A 251 23.70 7.40 -3.60
C TYR A 251 22.19 7.53 -3.46
N SER A 252 21.47 6.56 -3.99
CA SER A 252 20.08 6.30 -3.67
C SER A 252 20.00 5.24 -2.56
N TYR A 253 18.91 5.27 -1.82
CA TYR A 253 18.63 4.28 -0.79
C TYR A 253 17.35 3.54 -1.19
N SER A 254 17.40 2.23 -1.18
CA SER A 254 16.26 1.33 -1.39
C SER A 254 16.03 0.57 -0.09
N ASN A 255 14.79 0.57 0.36
CA ASN A 255 14.34 -0.25 1.48
C ASN A 255 13.20 -1.14 1.00
N GLU A 256 13.40 -2.45 1.03
CA GLU A 256 12.46 -3.42 0.47
C GLU A 256 11.04 -3.29 1.07
N LEU A 257 10.93 -3.02 2.37
CA LEU A 257 9.61 -2.85 3.02
C LEU A 257 8.92 -1.56 2.57
N LEU A 258 9.65 -0.45 2.47
CA LEU A 258 9.09 0.81 1.99
C LEU A 258 8.71 0.73 0.51
N ASP A 259 9.55 0.10 -0.31
CA ASP A 259 9.27 -0.10 -1.74
C ASP A 259 8.02 -0.95 -1.93
N GLN A 260 7.84 -2.00 -1.13
CA GLN A 260 6.64 -2.86 -1.17
C GLN A 260 5.40 -2.21 -0.55
N SER A 261 5.58 -1.27 0.38
CA SER A 261 4.46 -0.51 0.93
C SER A 261 3.87 0.49 -0.05
N GLY A 262 4.63 0.89 -1.08
CA GLY A 262 4.26 2.00 -1.97
C GLY A 262 4.26 3.36 -1.26
N ALA A 263 4.81 3.46 -0.04
CA ALA A 263 4.86 4.66 0.77
C ALA A 263 6.29 5.19 0.90
N GLN A 264 6.52 6.37 0.36
CA GLN A 264 7.79 7.08 0.46
C GLN A 264 7.81 7.97 1.71
N ILE A 265 7.76 7.35 2.90
CA ILE A 265 7.58 8.06 4.19
C ILE A 265 8.76 8.96 4.60
N LYS A 266 9.87 8.93 3.85
CA LYS A 266 10.98 9.90 3.94
C LYS A 266 10.73 11.13 3.07
N ASN A 267 9.85 11.05 2.08
CA ASN A 267 9.65 12.10 1.09
C ASN A 267 8.67 13.15 1.62
N GLU A 268 9.08 14.41 1.52
CA GLU A 268 8.27 15.56 1.93
C GLU A 268 7.21 15.95 0.87
N ASP A 269 7.29 15.43 -0.36
CA ASP A 269 6.34 15.79 -1.43
C ASP A 269 4.99 15.07 -1.34
N SER A 270 4.94 14.02 -0.54
CA SER A 270 3.72 13.22 -0.31
C SER A 270 3.13 13.50 1.07
N LEU A 271 1.83 13.28 1.20
CA LEU A 271 1.10 13.40 2.45
C LEU A 271 0.52 12.03 2.83
N TYR A 272 0.77 11.59 4.05
CA TYR A 272 0.36 10.27 4.53
C TYR A 272 -0.45 10.34 5.82
N VAL A 273 -1.31 9.35 5.99
CA VAL A 273 -1.83 8.90 7.28
C VAL A 273 -1.10 7.61 7.62
N ALA A 274 -0.39 7.58 8.75
CA ALA A 274 0.38 6.42 9.18
C ALA A 274 -0.12 5.89 10.52
N ILE A 275 -0.39 4.60 10.59
CA ILE A 275 -0.71 3.91 11.84
C ILE A 275 0.54 3.17 12.28
N ILE A 276 1.16 3.63 13.35
CA ILE A 276 2.44 3.08 13.81
C ILE A 276 2.22 2.42 15.18
N PRO A 277 2.19 1.09 15.24
CA PRO A 277 2.01 0.40 16.51
C PRO A 277 3.26 0.52 17.39
N LYS A 278 3.08 0.97 18.63
CA LYS A 278 4.09 0.87 19.68
C LYS A 278 4.39 -0.60 19.95
N GLU A 279 5.51 -0.89 20.60
CA GLU A 279 6.00 -2.26 20.78
C GLU A 279 4.93 -3.23 21.31
N SER A 280 4.13 -2.82 22.32
CA SER A 280 3.05 -3.66 22.85
C SER A 280 1.93 -3.93 21.85
N ALA A 281 1.53 -2.90 21.08
CA ALA A 281 0.52 -3.02 20.03
C ALA A 281 1.05 -3.85 18.85
N TYR A 282 2.34 -3.72 18.51
CA TYR A 282 2.97 -4.53 17.48
C TYR A 282 2.93 -6.02 17.83
N GLN A 283 3.24 -6.39 19.07
CA GLN A 283 3.16 -7.78 19.53
C GLN A 283 1.73 -8.32 19.48
N GLN A 284 0.73 -7.54 19.90
CA GLN A 284 -0.68 -7.89 19.77
C GLN A 284 -1.10 -8.07 18.30
N ALA A 285 -0.67 -7.17 17.43
CA ALA A 285 -0.92 -7.27 16.00
C ALA A 285 -0.26 -8.52 15.40
N LYS A 286 0.99 -8.80 15.79
CA LYS A 286 1.73 -10.00 15.39
C LYS A 286 0.96 -11.27 15.77
N GLU A 287 0.53 -11.41 17.02
CA GLU A 287 -0.22 -12.58 17.50
C GLU A 287 -1.53 -12.82 16.75
N LYS A 288 -2.21 -11.75 16.31
CA LYS A 288 -3.44 -11.86 15.52
C LYS A 288 -3.13 -12.20 14.05
N VAL A 289 -2.17 -11.51 13.46
CA VAL A 289 -1.86 -11.61 12.02
C VAL A 289 -1.12 -12.89 11.68
N GLU A 290 -0.25 -13.38 12.55
CA GLU A 290 0.48 -14.64 12.30
C GLU A 290 -0.43 -15.86 12.16
N LYS A 291 -1.64 -15.82 12.75
CA LYS A 291 -2.65 -16.88 12.58
C LYS A 291 -3.12 -17.02 11.15
N LEU A 292 -3.08 -15.93 10.37
CA LEU A 292 -3.42 -15.97 8.94
C LEU A 292 -2.36 -16.74 8.12
N PHE A 293 -1.13 -16.80 8.63
CA PHE A 293 0.00 -17.45 8.00
C PHE A 293 0.30 -18.82 8.60
N ASN A 294 -0.76 -19.61 8.85
CA ASN A 294 -0.62 -20.97 9.35
C ASN A 294 -0.10 -21.90 8.24
N TYR A 295 1.18 -21.77 7.91
CA TYR A 295 1.82 -22.63 6.92
C TYR A 295 1.98 -24.06 7.44
N SER A 296 1.74 -25.01 6.55
CA SER A 296 2.03 -26.42 6.80
C SER A 296 3.45 -26.74 6.35
N ASP A 297 4.13 -27.63 7.08
CA ASP A 297 5.40 -28.24 6.65
C ASP A 297 5.21 -29.23 5.50
N ARG A 298 3.96 -29.46 5.12
CA ARG A 298 3.58 -30.41 4.09
C ARG A 298 2.45 -29.86 3.23
N TYR A 299 2.69 -29.78 1.89
CA TYR A 299 1.71 -29.45 0.88
C TYR A 299 1.72 -30.50 -0.21
N LYS A 300 0.55 -30.77 -0.79
CA LYS A 300 0.41 -31.59 -1.97
C LYS A 300 -0.05 -30.76 -3.16
N TYR A 301 0.46 -31.11 -4.32
CA TYR A 301 0.08 -30.49 -5.56
C TYR A 301 -1.23 -31.08 -6.08
N ASN A 302 -2.27 -30.25 -6.16
CA ASN A 302 -3.61 -30.65 -6.58
C ASN A 302 -3.84 -30.56 -8.08
N TYR A 303 -2.87 -30.10 -8.86
CA TYR A 303 -3.09 -29.88 -10.28
C TYR A 303 -3.19 -31.18 -11.05
N VAL A 304 -4.14 -31.19 -11.96
CA VAL A 304 -4.42 -32.28 -12.84
C VAL A 304 -4.50 -31.76 -14.26
N GLY A 305 -3.44 -31.96 -14.99
CA GLY A 305 -3.43 -31.71 -16.43
C GLY A 305 -4.35 -32.68 -17.14
N GLY A 306 -5.21 -32.17 -18.04
CA GLY A 306 -6.01 -33.00 -18.95
C GLY A 306 -7.39 -33.47 -18.48
N GLY A 307 -7.99 -32.80 -17.49
CA GLY A 307 -9.41 -32.97 -17.17
C GLY A 307 -9.78 -34.15 -16.28
N THR A 308 -8.83 -34.80 -15.64
CA THR A 308 -9.08 -35.83 -14.62
C THR A 308 -8.40 -35.46 -13.32
N LEU A 309 -9.15 -35.49 -12.21
CA LEU A 309 -8.54 -35.62 -10.88
C LEU A 309 -7.80 -36.95 -10.87
N SER A 310 -6.53 -36.90 -11.14
CA SER A 310 -5.70 -38.08 -11.01
C SER A 310 -5.60 -38.41 -9.51
N SER A 311 -5.62 -39.71 -9.19
CA SER A 311 -5.19 -40.24 -7.90
C SER A 311 -3.72 -39.88 -7.54
N ALA A 312 -3.07 -39.11 -8.36
CA ALA A 312 -1.71 -38.63 -8.25
C ALA A 312 -1.61 -37.27 -7.60
N PHE A 313 -2.13 -37.08 -6.40
CA PHE A 313 -1.60 -36.12 -5.44
C PHE A 313 -0.19 -36.59 -5.04
N THR A 314 0.74 -36.62 -5.98
CA THR A 314 1.94 -37.42 -5.84
C THR A 314 3.16 -36.63 -5.43
N THR A 315 3.17 -35.31 -5.56
CA THR A 315 4.33 -34.53 -5.17
C THR A 315 4.11 -33.92 -3.81
N LEU A 316 4.64 -34.57 -2.80
CA LEU A 316 4.75 -34.03 -1.45
C LEU A 316 5.89 -33.01 -1.42
N TYR A 317 5.58 -31.76 -1.08
CA TYR A 317 6.57 -30.75 -0.85
C TYR A 317 6.72 -30.54 0.67
N GLN A 318 7.94 -30.71 1.17
CA GLN A 318 8.25 -30.44 2.56
C GLN A 318 8.82 -29.03 2.67
N THR A 319 8.15 -28.15 3.40
CA THR A 319 8.64 -26.83 3.77
C THR A 319 9.39 -26.94 5.09
N THR A 320 10.72 -26.83 5.06
CA THR A 320 11.56 -26.96 6.25
C THR A 320 11.67 -25.69 7.10
N LYS A 321 11.01 -24.59 6.72
CA LYS A 321 11.14 -23.27 7.36
C LYS A 321 9.80 -22.55 7.51
N THR A 322 8.76 -23.26 7.92
CA THR A 322 7.39 -22.70 8.08
C THR A 322 7.33 -21.54 9.05
N ASP A 323 8.05 -21.63 10.18
CA ASP A 323 8.09 -20.57 11.17
C ASP A 323 8.79 -19.30 10.65
N SER A 324 9.88 -19.46 9.91
CA SER A 324 10.58 -18.34 9.29
C SER A 324 9.72 -17.67 8.20
N LEU A 325 8.98 -18.46 7.43
CA LEU A 325 8.09 -17.96 6.40
C LEU A 325 6.89 -17.21 7.01
N ARG A 326 6.32 -17.76 8.10
CA ARG A 326 5.24 -17.12 8.86
C ARG A 326 5.72 -15.79 9.45
N ASP A 327 6.85 -15.75 10.15
CA ASP A 327 7.41 -14.54 10.73
C ASP A 327 7.71 -13.48 9.67
N TYR A 328 8.32 -13.88 8.56
CA TYR A 328 8.60 -12.96 7.43
C TYR A 328 7.32 -12.35 6.86
N ASN A 329 6.30 -13.17 6.54
CA ASN A 329 5.05 -12.66 5.95
C ASN A 329 4.24 -11.83 6.94
N THR A 330 4.23 -12.20 8.22
CA THR A 330 3.61 -11.41 9.29
C THR A 330 4.24 -10.03 9.41
N LYS A 331 5.57 -9.98 9.53
CA LYS A 331 6.34 -8.75 9.60
C LYS A 331 6.13 -7.87 8.37
N LYS A 332 6.26 -8.48 7.18
CA LYS A 332 6.03 -7.80 5.91
C LYS A 332 4.62 -7.18 5.87
N MET A 333 3.59 -7.96 6.19
CA MET A 333 2.20 -7.50 6.15
C MET A 333 1.97 -6.31 7.10
N LEU A 334 2.42 -6.42 8.34
CA LEU A 334 2.26 -5.36 9.34
C LEU A 334 3.00 -4.07 8.95
N MET A 335 4.18 -4.20 8.33
CA MET A 335 5.01 -3.03 8.02
C MET A 335 4.68 -2.37 6.68
N THR A 336 4.05 -3.08 5.75
CA THR A 336 3.76 -2.53 4.42
C THR A 336 2.33 -2.03 4.25
N SER A 337 1.42 -2.34 5.18
CA SER A 337 -0.01 -2.04 5.03
C SER A 337 -0.52 -0.88 5.89
N MET A 338 0.33 -0.26 6.71
CA MET A 338 -0.07 0.74 7.71
C MET A 338 0.00 2.19 7.22
N TYR A 339 0.12 2.41 5.90
CA TYR A 339 0.24 3.73 5.31
C TYR A 339 -0.91 3.99 4.34
N PHE A 340 -1.48 5.18 4.45
CA PHE A 340 -2.60 5.62 3.60
C PHE A 340 -2.25 6.99 3.03
N THR A 341 -2.73 7.31 1.81
CA THR A 341 -2.58 8.64 1.27
C THR A 341 -3.93 9.17 0.76
N PRO A 342 -4.25 10.43 1.07
CA PRO A 342 -5.51 11.05 0.64
C PRO A 342 -5.65 11.14 -0.88
N SER A 343 -4.54 11.15 -1.61
CA SER A 343 -4.50 11.37 -3.06
C SER A 343 -4.53 10.10 -3.92
N ILE A 344 -4.48 8.90 -3.32
CA ILE A 344 -4.52 7.65 -4.10
C ILE A 344 -5.93 7.41 -4.67
N PHE A 345 -5.96 6.91 -5.90
CA PHE A 345 -7.13 6.39 -6.61
C PHE A 345 -8.30 7.38 -6.75
N GLY A 346 -8.00 8.58 -7.21
CA GLY A 346 -9.02 9.54 -7.63
C GLY A 346 -9.73 10.26 -6.50
N GLY A 347 -9.01 10.54 -5.42
CA GLY A 347 -9.51 11.40 -4.36
C GLY A 347 -10.60 10.75 -3.52
N ARG A 348 -10.31 9.59 -2.94
CA ARG A 348 -11.23 8.92 -2.02
C ARG A 348 -11.45 9.67 -0.72
N PHE A 349 -10.50 10.53 -0.33
CA PHE A 349 -10.73 11.44 0.77
C PHE A 349 -11.45 12.68 0.27
N PRO A 350 -12.66 12.97 0.75
CA PRO A 350 -13.43 14.16 0.36
C PRO A 350 -12.91 15.43 1.04
N VAL A 351 -11.79 15.39 1.70
CA VAL A 351 -11.14 16.51 2.37
C VAL A 351 -9.99 17.05 1.52
N SER A 352 -9.63 18.30 1.74
CA SER A 352 -8.46 18.90 1.10
C SER A 352 -7.19 18.12 1.43
N THR A 353 -6.35 17.89 0.42
CA THR A 353 -5.02 17.27 0.60
C THR A 353 -3.93 18.29 0.92
N SER A 354 -4.31 19.52 1.27
CA SER A 354 -3.38 20.57 1.68
C SER A 354 -2.76 20.27 3.04
N ARG A 355 -1.50 20.66 3.23
CA ARG A 355 -0.73 20.39 4.46
C ARG A 355 -1.28 21.08 5.70
N ASP A 356 -2.02 22.17 5.53
CA ASP A 356 -2.71 22.89 6.61
C ASP A 356 -4.00 22.18 7.08
N LYS A 357 -4.42 21.11 6.40
CA LYS A 357 -5.65 20.35 6.67
C LYS A 357 -5.41 18.99 7.34
N LYS A 358 -4.28 18.81 8.01
CA LYS A 358 -3.92 17.54 8.65
C LYS A 358 -4.95 17.06 9.67
N ALA A 359 -5.55 17.97 10.44
CA ALA A 359 -6.60 17.63 11.40
C ALA A 359 -7.86 17.09 10.71
N GLU A 360 -8.28 17.70 9.60
CA GLU A 360 -9.42 17.23 8.81
C GLU A 360 -9.14 15.85 8.17
N ILE A 361 -7.89 15.64 7.72
CA ILE A 361 -7.43 14.36 7.16
C ILE A 361 -7.43 13.27 8.24
N ALA A 362 -6.93 13.56 9.44
CA ALA A 362 -6.92 12.63 10.56
C ALA A 362 -8.35 12.24 10.97
N ASP A 363 -9.23 13.22 11.13
CA ASP A 363 -10.63 13.00 11.50
C ASP A 363 -11.36 12.15 10.46
N TYR A 364 -11.21 12.48 9.18
CA TYR A 364 -11.80 11.67 8.09
C TYR A 364 -11.28 10.23 8.12
N ALA A 365 -9.98 10.03 8.25
CA ALA A 365 -9.38 8.70 8.24
C ALA A 365 -9.93 7.83 9.39
N MET A 366 -10.05 8.39 10.58
CA MET A 366 -10.55 7.69 11.77
C MET A 366 -12.00 7.20 11.64
N HIS A 367 -12.84 7.91 10.87
CA HIS A 367 -14.28 7.64 10.81
C HIS A 367 -14.76 7.10 9.46
N ALA A 368 -13.88 7.00 8.47
CA ALA A 368 -14.22 6.46 7.16
C ALA A 368 -14.71 5.00 7.26
N ASP A 369 -15.73 4.64 6.46
CA ASP A 369 -16.24 3.25 6.39
C ASP A 369 -15.17 2.28 5.88
N SER A 370 -14.29 2.76 5.01
CA SER A 370 -13.13 2.01 4.53
C SER A 370 -12.01 2.93 4.05
N LEU A 371 -10.78 2.46 4.16
CA LEU A 371 -9.58 3.12 3.65
C LEU A 371 -8.81 2.16 2.76
N ILE A 372 -8.08 2.69 1.79
CA ILE A 372 -7.15 1.92 0.98
C ILE A 372 -5.74 2.31 1.37
N SER A 373 -4.95 1.32 1.79
CA SER A 373 -3.53 1.51 2.06
C SER A 373 -2.74 1.70 0.76
N THR A 374 -1.54 2.24 0.89
CA THR A 374 -0.65 2.50 -0.26
C THR A 374 -0.27 1.23 -1.03
N ASN A 375 -0.30 0.07 -0.38
CA ASN A 375 -0.08 -1.23 -1.04
C ASN A 375 -1.37 -1.87 -1.59
N GLY A 376 -2.51 -1.16 -1.57
CA GLY A 376 -3.76 -1.57 -2.20
C GLY A 376 -4.71 -2.40 -1.33
N LEU A 377 -4.40 -2.65 -0.06
CA LEU A 377 -5.32 -3.33 0.85
C LEU A 377 -6.46 -2.41 1.29
N ILE A 378 -7.66 -2.96 1.35
CA ILE A 378 -8.85 -2.24 1.83
C ILE A 378 -9.05 -2.57 3.31
N PHE A 379 -9.07 -1.52 4.13
CA PHE A 379 -9.31 -1.60 5.56
C PHE A 379 -10.72 -1.12 5.87
N TYR A 380 -11.55 -2.00 6.37
CA TYR A 380 -12.94 -1.69 6.71
C TYR A 380 -13.07 -1.27 8.18
N ASN A 381 -13.92 -0.30 8.43
CA ASN A 381 -14.28 0.08 9.78
C ASN A 381 -15.30 -0.92 10.37
N SER A 382 -14.90 -1.66 11.41
CA SER A 382 -15.82 -2.57 12.11
C SER A 382 -16.84 -1.83 12.99
N ASN A 383 -16.57 -0.56 13.34
CA ASN A 383 -17.45 0.29 14.14
C ASN A 383 -18.10 1.34 13.22
N LYS A 384 -19.15 0.93 12.50
CA LYS A 384 -19.83 1.79 11.52
C LYS A 384 -20.26 3.13 12.12
N GLY A 385 -19.77 4.22 11.53
CA GLY A 385 -20.07 5.59 11.96
C GLY A 385 -19.36 6.04 13.23
N GLY A 386 -18.48 5.22 13.78
CA GLY A 386 -17.61 5.53 14.92
C GLY A 386 -16.14 5.44 14.59
N LEU A 387 -15.31 5.62 15.61
CA LEU A 387 -13.86 5.47 15.51
C LEU A 387 -13.50 4.04 15.05
N ASN A 388 -12.74 3.95 13.96
CA ASN A 388 -12.23 2.68 13.48
C ASN A 388 -11.18 2.13 14.47
N PRO A 389 -11.36 0.90 15.00
CA PRO A 389 -10.48 0.32 16.01
C PRO A 389 -9.00 0.26 15.64
N MET A 390 -8.67 0.28 14.34
CA MET A 390 -7.28 0.30 13.88
C MET A 390 -6.51 1.56 14.28
N PHE A 391 -7.20 2.65 14.61
CA PHE A 391 -6.61 3.92 15.06
C PHE A 391 -6.45 4.01 16.60
N GLY A 392 -6.68 2.90 17.32
CA GLY A 392 -6.58 2.86 18.78
C GLY A 392 -7.57 3.82 19.45
N ASP A 393 -7.06 4.71 20.30
CA ASP A 393 -7.87 5.75 20.98
C ASP A 393 -8.11 7.01 20.13
N GLY A 394 -7.61 7.03 18.90
CA GLY A 394 -7.72 8.16 17.97
C GLY A 394 -6.73 9.29 18.23
N THR A 395 -5.80 9.12 19.18
CA THR A 395 -4.73 10.12 19.42
C THR A 395 -3.76 10.11 18.25
N TRP A 396 -3.45 11.29 17.72
CA TRP A 396 -2.53 11.43 16.60
C TRP A 396 -1.51 12.54 16.83
N GLU A 397 -0.41 12.47 16.11
CA GLU A 397 0.67 13.45 16.13
C GLU A 397 0.97 13.96 14.71
N GLU A 398 1.46 15.19 14.64
CA GLU A 398 1.77 15.83 13.38
C GLU A 398 3.14 15.39 12.86
N ALA A 399 3.20 14.95 11.59
CA ALA A 399 4.44 14.82 10.85
C ALA A 399 4.54 15.90 9.76
N SER A 400 5.77 16.25 9.33
CA SER A 400 5.94 17.20 8.22
C SER A 400 5.28 16.70 6.93
N ASN A 401 5.27 15.41 6.70
CA ASN A 401 4.66 14.75 5.55
C ASN A 401 3.40 13.94 5.89
N GLY A 402 2.66 14.31 6.94
CA GLY A 402 1.41 13.65 7.26
C GLY A 402 0.96 13.71 8.70
N VAL A 403 0.18 12.72 9.07
CA VAL A 403 -0.30 12.47 10.43
C VAL A 403 0.07 11.05 10.87
N ILE A 404 0.43 10.89 12.13
CA ILE A 404 0.85 9.64 12.73
C ILE A 404 -0.11 9.27 13.85
N PHE A 405 -0.59 8.04 13.83
CA PHE A 405 -1.35 7.43 14.93
C PHE A 405 -0.45 6.43 15.65
N PRO A 406 0.20 6.83 16.78
CA PRO A 406 1.07 5.95 17.57
C PRO A 406 0.22 5.08 18.49
N ILE A 407 -0.35 3.99 17.95
CA ILE A 407 -1.29 3.15 18.69
C ILE A 407 -0.61 2.32 19.77
N SER A 408 -1.23 2.26 20.97
CA SER A 408 -0.76 1.49 22.11
C SER A 408 -1.40 0.11 22.23
N THR A 409 -2.55 -0.09 21.58
CA THR A 409 -3.29 -1.35 21.46
C THR A 409 -3.61 -1.66 20.02
N TYR A 410 -3.74 -2.94 19.65
CA TYR A 410 -4.17 -3.37 18.34
C TYR A 410 -5.49 -4.10 18.44
N ASP A 411 -6.59 -3.38 18.28
CA ASP A 411 -7.95 -3.91 18.48
C ASP A 411 -8.61 -4.34 17.16
N SER A 412 -7.98 -4.06 16.02
CA SER A 412 -8.48 -4.50 14.70
C SER A 412 -8.44 -6.02 14.55
N ASP A 413 -9.49 -6.58 13.94
CA ASP A 413 -9.51 -7.96 13.48
C ASP A 413 -8.91 -8.01 12.06
N PRO A 414 -7.96 -8.93 11.77
CA PRO A 414 -7.42 -9.13 10.43
C PRO A 414 -8.47 -9.39 9.33
N ALA A 415 -9.65 -9.89 9.67
CA ALA A 415 -10.76 -10.05 8.73
C ALA A 415 -11.28 -8.71 8.17
N TYR A 416 -11.10 -7.60 8.90
CA TYR A 416 -11.46 -6.26 8.44
C TYR A 416 -10.32 -5.52 7.74
N SER A 417 -9.08 -5.95 7.92
CA SER A 417 -7.91 -5.21 7.47
C SER A 417 -7.04 -5.96 6.45
N ILE A 418 -6.67 -7.20 6.71
CA ILE A 418 -5.68 -7.95 5.92
C ILE A 418 -6.34 -8.94 4.97
N MET A 419 -7.36 -9.67 5.45
CA MET A 419 -8.08 -10.61 4.62
C MET A 419 -8.98 -9.86 3.63
N GLN A 420 -8.68 -9.98 2.35
CA GLN A 420 -9.45 -9.32 1.29
C GLN A 420 -10.48 -10.27 0.69
N SER A 421 -11.67 -9.73 0.41
CA SER A 421 -12.65 -10.44 -0.41
C SER A 421 -12.08 -10.72 -1.80
N LYS A 422 -12.33 -11.91 -2.30
CA LYS A 422 -11.91 -12.35 -3.64
C LYS A 422 -13.12 -12.72 -4.47
N THR A 423 -13.10 -12.30 -5.71
CA THR A 423 -14.06 -12.74 -6.73
C THR A 423 -13.31 -13.49 -7.82
N LEU A 424 -13.72 -14.73 -8.05
CA LEU A 424 -13.27 -15.50 -9.19
C LEU A 424 -14.31 -15.34 -10.29
N ASP A 425 -14.01 -14.53 -11.29
CA ASP A 425 -14.83 -14.46 -12.50
C ASP A 425 -14.61 -15.71 -13.33
N MET A 426 -15.67 -16.52 -13.48
CA MET A 426 -15.62 -17.77 -14.23
C MET A 426 -15.63 -17.53 -15.75
N ILE A 427 -14.94 -16.48 -16.18
CA ILE A 427 -14.82 -16.00 -17.56
C ILE A 427 -13.38 -15.78 -18.00
N SER A 428 -12.44 -15.79 -17.05
CA SER A 428 -11.03 -15.62 -17.37
C SER A 428 -10.35 -16.98 -17.60
N SER A 429 -9.43 -17.02 -18.58
CA SER A 429 -8.59 -18.20 -18.81
C SER A 429 -7.82 -18.62 -17.56
N ASP A 430 -7.45 -17.63 -16.72
CA ASP A 430 -6.65 -17.87 -15.52
C ASP A 430 -7.44 -18.56 -14.40
N ASN A 431 -8.76 -18.30 -14.33
CA ASN A 431 -9.64 -18.91 -13.32
C ASN A 431 -10.22 -20.25 -13.76
N VAL A 432 -10.44 -20.42 -15.06
CA VAL A 432 -11.15 -21.58 -15.61
C VAL A 432 -10.23 -22.59 -16.28
N GLY A 433 -9.03 -22.15 -16.71
CA GLY A 433 -8.03 -23.08 -17.28
C GLY A 433 -7.65 -24.22 -16.32
N ASP A 434 -7.81 -23.99 -15.02
CA ASP A 434 -7.51 -24.96 -13.97
C ASP A 434 -8.74 -25.66 -13.38
N VAL A 435 -9.96 -25.38 -13.92
CA VAL A 435 -11.17 -26.09 -13.51
C VAL A 435 -11.14 -27.52 -14.05
N VAL A 436 -11.34 -28.48 -13.17
CA VAL A 436 -11.39 -29.87 -13.51
C VAL A 436 -12.83 -30.37 -13.48
N ILE A 437 -13.23 -31.07 -14.54
CA ILE A 437 -14.54 -31.69 -14.64
C ILE A 437 -14.36 -33.19 -14.48
N GLY A 438 -14.94 -33.73 -13.39
CA GLY A 438 -14.97 -35.14 -13.06
C GLY A 438 -16.34 -35.75 -13.29
N GLY A 439 -16.44 -37.05 -13.04
CA GLY A 439 -17.67 -37.79 -13.12
C GLY A 439 -17.87 -38.48 -14.46
N ALA A 440 -18.86 -38.06 -15.24
CA ALA A 440 -19.23 -38.79 -16.45
C ALA A 440 -18.26 -38.63 -17.62
N SER A 441 -17.96 -39.71 -18.30
CA SER A 441 -17.28 -39.70 -19.60
C SER A 441 -18.08 -38.83 -20.59
N GLY A 442 -17.45 -37.79 -21.14
CA GLY A 442 -18.07 -36.89 -22.10
C GLY A 442 -18.64 -35.58 -21.53
N SER A 443 -18.54 -35.33 -20.19
CA SER A 443 -18.83 -34.02 -19.62
C SER A 443 -17.79 -33.02 -20.09
N LYS A 444 -18.23 -31.81 -20.48
CA LYS A 444 -17.37 -30.73 -20.99
C LYS A 444 -17.77 -29.42 -20.36
N GLY A 445 -16.78 -28.61 -20.05
CA GLY A 445 -16.95 -27.20 -19.73
C GLY A 445 -16.63 -26.34 -20.94
N SER A 446 -17.41 -25.32 -21.14
CA SER A 446 -17.22 -24.34 -22.21
C SER A 446 -17.61 -22.95 -21.74
N TYR A 447 -17.00 -21.96 -22.36
CA TYR A 447 -17.38 -20.57 -22.17
C TYR A 447 -18.44 -20.17 -23.17
N TYR A 448 -19.42 -19.47 -22.70
CA TYR A 448 -20.44 -18.90 -23.52
C TYR A 448 -20.52 -17.38 -23.30
N TYR A 449 -21.01 -16.70 -24.33
CA TYR A 449 -21.23 -15.26 -24.29
C TYR A 449 -22.72 -14.98 -24.38
N LEU A 450 -23.24 -14.18 -23.48
CA LEU A 450 -24.55 -13.57 -23.61
C LEU A 450 -24.39 -12.25 -24.35
N THR A 451 -24.98 -12.15 -25.55
CA THR A 451 -24.91 -10.95 -26.37
C THR A 451 -26.32 -10.41 -26.59
N GLU A 452 -26.52 -9.14 -26.30
CA GLU A 452 -27.80 -8.48 -26.51
C GLU A 452 -28.26 -8.63 -27.98
N GLY A 453 -29.46 -9.17 -28.17
CA GLY A 453 -30.08 -9.33 -29.47
C GLY A 453 -29.69 -10.60 -30.26
N SER A 454 -28.75 -11.43 -29.77
CA SER A 454 -28.34 -12.62 -30.49
C SER A 454 -28.76 -13.94 -29.82
N ASN A 455 -28.42 -14.17 -28.58
CA ASN A 455 -28.62 -15.45 -27.92
C ASN A 455 -29.25 -15.38 -26.52
N TRP A 456 -29.33 -14.19 -25.93
CA TRP A 456 -29.93 -14.06 -24.61
C TRP A 456 -31.42 -14.34 -24.64
N ASN A 457 -31.87 -15.21 -23.76
CA ASN A 457 -33.29 -15.47 -23.52
C ASN A 457 -33.88 -14.30 -22.70
N LYS A 458 -34.72 -13.49 -23.35
CA LYS A 458 -35.32 -12.28 -22.76
C LYS A 458 -36.29 -12.57 -21.60
N ASP A 459 -36.72 -13.80 -21.43
CA ASP A 459 -37.53 -14.20 -20.28
C ASP A 459 -36.69 -14.38 -18.99
N ILE A 460 -35.37 -14.28 -19.11
CA ILE A 460 -34.43 -14.40 -18.00
C ILE A 460 -33.90 -13.02 -17.62
N ASP A 461 -34.07 -12.67 -16.35
CA ASP A 461 -33.48 -11.48 -15.78
C ASP A 461 -31.97 -11.66 -15.55
N ILE A 462 -31.16 -10.81 -16.19
CA ILE A 462 -29.70 -10.78 -16.08
C ILE A 462 -29.16 -9.47 -15.54
N ASP A 463 -29.99 -8.62 -14.96
CA ASP A 463 -29.60 -7.31 -14.45
C ASP A 463 -28.47 -7.40 -13.41
N MET A 464 -28.41 -8.48 -12.64
CA MET A 464 -27.32 -8.76 -11.70
C MET A 464 -25.94 -8.98 -12.34
N LEU A 465 -25.84 -9.14 -13.66
CA LEU A 465 -24.57 -9.41 -14.33
C LEU A 465 -23.76 -8.15 -14.67
N GLU A 466 -24.28 -6.96 -14.39
CA GLU A 466 -23.60 -5.64 -14.50
C GLU A 466 -23.10 -5.25 -15.91
N THR A 467 -23.00 -6.19 -16.86
CA THR A 467 -22.44 -5.91 -18.19
C THR A 467 -23.19 -6.59 -19.32
N LYS A 468 -23.50 -5.84 -20.38
CA LYS A 468 -23.96 -6.39 -21.66
C LYS A 468 -22.80 -7.17 -22.33
N GLY A 469 -23.08 -8.34 -22.87
CA GLY A 469 -22.06 -9.21 -23.45
C GLY A 469 -21.31 -10.06 -22.42
N TYR A 470 -21.99 -10.46 -21.38
CA TYR A 470 -21.42 -11.21 -20.27
C TYR A 470 -20.97 -12.62 -20.68
N ARG A 471 -19.83 -13.04 -20.17
CA ARG A 471 -19.35 -14.43 -20.28
C ARG A 471 -19.71 -15.22 -19.04
N TYR A 472 -19.98 -16.51 -19.24
CA TYR A 472 -20.17 -17.44 -18.14
C TYR A 472 -19.57 -18.80 -18.50
N PHE A 473 -19.31 -19.61 -17.49
CA PHE A 473 -18.80 -20.96 -17.65
C PHE A 473 -19.94 -21.95 -17.48
N GLN A 474 -20.19 -22.74 -18.52
CA GLN A 474 -21.21 -23.79 -18.48
C GLN A 474 -20.57 -25.16 -18.53
N VAL A 475 -21.06 -26.05 -17.69
CA VAL A 475 -20.68 -27.45 -17.63
C VAL A 475 -21.91 -28.30 -17.84
N ASP A 476 -21.89 -29.13 -18.88
CA ASP A 476 -22.98 -30.03 -19.23
C ASP A 476 -22.59 -31.50 -18.95
N ALA A 477 -23.47 -32.21 -18.28
CA ALA A 477 -23.35 -33.66 -18.14
C ALA A 477 -24.19 -34.36 -19.18
N ARG A 478 -23.53 -34.97 -20.13
CA ARG A 478 -24.23 -35.69 -21.24
C ARG A 478 -24.72 -37.08 -20.88
N VAL A 479 -24.38 -37.63 -19.72
CA VAL A 479 -24.67 -39.05 -19.38
C VAL A 479 -25.10 -39.24 -17.94
N SER A 480 -25.57 -40.41 -17.61
CA SER A 480 -26.19 -40.81 -16.34
C SER A 480 -25.29 -40.90 -15.09
N SER A 481 -24.07 -40.36 -15.10
CA SER A 481 -23.18 -40.33 -13.93
C SER A 481 -23.15 -38.97 -13.25
N ALA A 482 -22.67 -38.88 -12.02
CA ALA A 482 -22.54 -37.60 -11.30
C ALA A 482 -21.66 -36.63 -12.08
N LEU A 483 -22.06 -35.36 -12.11
CA LEU A 483 -21.21 -34.27 -12.61
C LEU A 483 -20.47 -33.65 -11.43
N GLU A 484 -19.18 -33.54 -11.55
CA GLU A 484 -18.33 -32.93 -10.56
C GLU A 484 -17.52 -31.80 -11.21
N VAL A 485 -17.54 -30.61 -10.60
CA VAL A 485 -16.76 -29.44 -11.03
C VAL A 485 -15.86 -29.04 -9.90
N TYR A 486 -14.55 -29.09 -10.10
CA TYR A 486 -13.54 -28.72 -9.11
C TYR A 486 -12.93 -27.38 -9.46
N ILE A 487 -13.05 -26.41 -8.58
CA ILE A 487 -12.61 -25.02 -8.76
C ILE A 487 -11.48 -24.71 -7.77
N PRO A 488 -10.28 -24.35 -8.24
CA PRO A 488 -9.16 -23.98 -7.38
C PRO A 488 -9.41 -22.66 -6.65
N LEU A 489 -9.20 -22.66 -5.34
CA LEU A 489 -9.28 -21.44 -4.53
C LEU A 489 -7.86 -20.99 -4.15
N ARG A 490 -7.23 -20.15 -4.97
CA ARG A 490 -5.82 -19.76 -4.85
C ARG A 490 -5.61 -18.60 -3.89
N ASN A 491 -4.40 -18.52 -3.31
CA ASN A 491 -3.91 -17.39 -2.52
C ASN A 491 -4.83 -17.03 -1.33
N LEU A 492 -5.25 -18.03 -0.57
CA LEU A 492 -6.06 -17.84 0.64
C LEU A 492 -5.18 -17.88 1.89
N TYR A 493 -5.50 -17.00 2.83
CA TYR A 493 -4.99 -17.07 4.20
C TYR A 493 -5.70 -18.21 4.95
N SER A 494 -5.09 -18.71 6.03
CA SER A 494 -5.84 -19.48 7.02
C SER A 494 -6.86 -18.59 7.73
N GLY A 495 -8.06 -19.10 7.95
CA GLY A 495 -9.14 -18.35 8.58
C GLY A 495 -10.53 -18.74 8.10
N LYS A 496 -11.53 -18.01 8.58
CA LYS A 496 -12.94 -18.28 8.27
C LYS A 496 -13.42 -17.49 7.05
N TYR A 497 -14.10 -18.15 6.17
CA TYR A 497 -14.64 -17.55 4.95
C TYR A 497 -16.11 -17.88 4.73
N ARG A 498 -16.85 -16.91 4.19
CA ARG A 498 -18.11 -17.13 3.52
C ARG A 498 -17.83 -17.37 2.05
N ILE A 499 -18.33 -18.47 1.50
CA ILE A 499 -18.18 -18.79 0.07
C ILE A 499 -19.56 -18.79 -0.58
N ARG A 500 -19.69 -18.01 -1.66
CA ARG A 500 -20.93 -17.86 -2.42
C ARG A 500 -20.66 -18.10 -3.90
N VAL A 501 -21.68 -18.55 -4.62
CA VAL A 501 -21.62 -18.75 -6.07
C VAL A 501 -22.75 -18.00 -6.75
N GLN A 502 -22.46 -17.26 -7.79
CA GLN A 502 -23.45 -16.67 -8.68
C GLN A 502 -23.71 -17.59 -9.85
N MET A 503 -24.95 -18.02 -9.98
CA MET A 503 -25.40 -18.96 -10.99
C MET A 503 -26.37 -18.29 -11.96
N LEU A 504 -26.26 -18.67 -13.23
CA LEU A 504 -27.23 -18.32 -14.24
C LEU A 504 -28.21 -19.50 -14.44
N PRO A 505 -29.49 -19.21 -14.78
CA PRO A 505 -30.39 -20.22 -15.26
C PRO A 505 -29.81 -20.97 -16.46
N ASN A 506 -29.98 -22.28 -16.52
CA ASN A 506 -29.45 -23.08 -17.64
C ASN A 506 -30.05 -22.69 -19.01
N ARG A 507 -31.27 -22.10 -19.02
CA ARG A 507 -31.95 -21.62 -20.22
C ARG A 507 -31.65 -20.18 -20.60
N VAL A 508 -30.62 -19.56 -20.00
CA VAL A 508 -30.23 -18.16 -20.23
C VAL A 508 -29.82 -17.89 -21.68
N ASP A 509 -29.29 -18.90 -22.38
CA ASP A 509 -28.85 -18.80 -23.76
C ASP A 509 -29.79 -19.57 -24.68
N ASN A 510 -30.47 -18.89 -25.59
CA ASN A 510 -31.39 -19.48 -26.55
C ASN A 510 -30.76 -20.49 -27.53
N ASN A 511 -29.42 -20.45 -27.70
CA ASN A 511 -28.69 -21.41 -28.53
C ASN A 511 -28.49 -22.76 -27.81
N HIS A 512 -28.69 -22.80 -26.50
CA HIS A 512 -28.53 -24.01 -25.68
C HIS A 512 -29.88 -24.51 -25.17
N LYS A 513 -30.76 -24.81 -26.12
CA LYS A 513 -32.06 -25.39 -25.83
C LYS A 513 -31.97 -26.92 -25.72
N TYR A 514 -32.71 -27.45 -24.78
CA TYR A 514 -32.78 -28.89 -24.55
C TYR A 514 -34.17 -29.39 -24.86
N PHE A 515 -34.23 -30.56 -25.52
CA PHE A 515 -35.45 -31.15 -25.95
C PHE A 515 -35.61 -32.54 -25.35
N THR A 516 -36.85 -32.95 -25.09
CA THR A 516 -37.24 -34.32 -24.77
C THR A 516 -38.20 -34.84 -25.83
N GLU A 517 -38.19 -36.11 -26.07
CA GLU A 517 -39.16 -36.74 -26.96
C GLU A 517 -40.46 -36.93 -26.19
N ASN A 518 -41.55 -36.45 -26.75
CA ASN A 518 -42.88 -36.70 -26.23
C ASN A 518 -43.26 -38.16 -26.55
N GLU A 519 -43.46 -38.99 -25.53
CA GLU A 519 -43.70 -40.42 -25.65
C GLU A 519 -45.03 -40.74 -26.36
N GLU A 520 -45.96 -39.76 -26.45
CA GLU A 520 -47.28 -39.96 -27.10
C GLU A 520 -47.27 -39.55 -28.58
N THR A 521 -46.51 -38.50 -28.91
CA THR A 521 -46.50 -37.90 -30.26
C THR A 521 -45.23 -38.19 -31.04
N ASN A 522 -44.19 -38.72 -30.41
CA ASN A 522 -42.82 -38.87 -30.94
C ASN A 522 -42.21 -37.53 -31.45
N GLU A 523 -42.74 -36.38 -31.01
CA GLU A 523 -42.22 -35.07 -31.36
C GLU A 523 -41.21 -34.58 -30.30
N GLN A 524 -40.25 -33.75 -30.72
CA GLN A 524 -39.30 -33.12 -29.82
C GLN A 524 -39.96 -31.91 -29.15
N GLU A 525 -40.11 -31.95 -27.83
CA GLU A 525 -40.62 -30.86 -27.02
C GLU A 525 -39.47 -30.16 -26.29
N GLU A 526 -39.46 -28.82 -26.29
CA GLU A 526 -38.48 -28.06 -25.56
C GLU A 526 -38.69 -28.22 -24.04
N ILE A 527 -37.60 -28.48 -23.30
CA ILE A 527 -37.62 -28.53 -21.85
C ILE A 527 -37.63 -27.09 -21.32
N VAL A 528 -38.81 -26.63 -20.93
CA VAL A 528 -39.03 -25.24 -20.49
C VAL A 528 -38.48 -24.98 -19.07
N GLU A 529 -38.59 -25.96 -18.18
CA GLU A 529 -38.01 -25.88 -16.82
C GLU A 529 -36.70 -26.66 -16.77
N GLN A 530 -35.59 -25.92 -16.59
CA GLN A 530 -34.25 -26.51 -16.57
C GLN A 530 -33.58 -26.33 -15.20
N LYS A 531 -34.31 -26.56 -14.12
CA LYS A 531 -33.79 -26.52 -12.75
C LYS A 531 -32.70 -27.56 -12.57
N THR A 532 -31.60 -27.11 -11.95
CA THR A 532 -30.54 -28.01 -11.50
C THR A 532 -30.40 -27.95 -10.00
N LYS A 533 -29.91 -29.03 -9.42
CA LYS A 533 -29.65 -29.16 -8.00
C LYS A 533 -28.24 -29.67 -7.81
N PHE A 534 -27.48 -29.03 -6.95
CA PHE A 534 -26.12 -29.41 -6.65
C PHE A 534 -25.78 -29.30 -5.16
N VAL A 535 -24.65 -29.90 -4.77
CA VAL A 535 -24.06 -29.82 -3.44
C VAL A 535 -22.64 -29.29 -3.59
N ALA A 536 -22.21 -28.41 -2.68
CA ALA A 536 -20.85 -27.95 -2.63
C ALA A 536 -20.06 -28.64 -1.52
N THR A 537 -18.80 -28.97 -1.78
CA THR A 537 -17.87 -29.56 -0.81
C THR A 537 -16.51 -28.90 -0.97
N LEU A 538 -15.86 -28.56 0.12
CA LEU A 538 -14.51 -28.00 0.11
C LEU A 538 -13.49 -29.07 0.52
N TYR A 539 -12.40 -29.16 -0.22
CA TYR A 539 -11.27 -30.05 0.05
C TYR A 539 -9.98 -29.26 0.24
N ASP A 540 -9.09 -29.73 1.10
CA ASP A 540 -7.73 -29.22 1.21
C ASP A 540 -6.85 -29.69 0.03
N ASP A 541 -5.60 -29.28 0.03
CA ASP A 541 -4.60 -29.68 -0.96
C ASP A 541 -4.25 -31.18 -0.89
N GLU A 542 -4.59 -31.87 0.18
CA GLU A 542 -4.38 -33.32 0.34
C GLU A 542 -5.58 -34.15 -0.08
N GLY A 543 -6.71 -33.51 -0.42
CA GLY A 543 -7.96 -34.17 -0.75
C GLY A 543 -8.81 -34.53 0.47
N ASN A 544 -8.47 -34.02 1.65
CA ASN A 544 -9.32 -34.17 2.84
C ASN A 544 -10.44 -33.15 2.80
N ARG A 545 -11.63 -33.55 3.22
CA ARG A 545 -12.77 -32.65 3.27
C ARG A 545 -12.61 -31.62 4.40
N ILE A 546 -12.83 -30.36 4.06
CA ILE A 546 -12.90 -29.24 5.00
C ILE A 546 -14.37 -29.01 5.36
N GLY A 547 -14.73 -29.17 6.61
CA GLY A 547 -16.10 -28.95 7.08
C GLY A 547 -17.13 -29.96 6.54
N SER A 548 -18.40 -29.60 6.65
CA SER A 548 -19.52 -30.37 6.11
C SER A 548 -19.86 -29.92 4.67
N PRO A 549 -20.40 -30.77 3.81
CA PRO A 549 -20.98 -30.32 2.55
C PRO A 549 -22.08 -29.28 2.77
N SER A 550 -22.35 -28.47 1.76
CA SER A 550 -23.52 -27.58 1.80
C SER A 550 -24.83 -28.40 1.82
N GLU A 551 -25.92 -27.74 2.17
CA GLU A 551 -27.24 -28.25 1.83
C GLU A 551 -27.41 -28.32 0.32
N ASP A 552 -28.48 -29.03 -0.13
CA ASP A 552 -28.88 -29.08 -1.52
C ASP A 552 -29.27 -27.66 -2.02
N ILE A 553 -28.62 -27.21 -3.08
CA ILE A 553 -28.89 -25.91 -3.71
C ILE A 553 -29.63 -26.13 -5.01
N VAL A 554 -30.84 -25.58 -5.12
CA VAL A 554 -31.64 -25.59 -6.35
C VAL A 554 -31.44 -24.25 -7.07
N VAL A 555 -30.90 -24.31 -8.29
CA VAL A 555 -30.67 -23.12 -9.12
C VAL A 555 -32.00 -22.62 -9.68
N ASP A 556 -32.25 -21.35 -9.58
CA ASP A 556 -33.39 -20.67 -10.17
C ASP A 556 -33.35 -20.78 -11.70
N ASP A 557 -34.49 -20.96 -12.34
CA ASP A 557 -34.58 -21.12 -13.79
C ASP A 557 -35.06 -19.85 -14.53
N HIS A 558 -35.29 -18.76 -13.80
CA HIS A 558 -35.78 -17.50 -14.36
C HIS A 558 -34.85 -16.31 -14.12
N GLU A 559 -34.04 -16.32 -13.07
CA GLU A 559 -33.17 -15.19 -12.72
C GLU A 559 -31.77 -15.62 -12.28
N VAL A 560 -30.80 -14.73 -12.48
CA VAL A 560 -29.44 -14.89 -11.95
C VAL A 560 -29.46 -14.70 -10.44
N LYS A 561 -28.96 -15.67 -9.70
CA LYS A 561 -28.93 -15.62 -8.23
C LYS A 561 -27.57 -15.95 -7.66
N THR A 562 -27.28 -15.32 -6.51
CA THR A 562 -26.11 -15.65 -5.69
C THR A 562 -26.54 -16.55 -4.53
N TYR A 563 -25.95 -17.73 -4.49
CA TYR A 563 -26.22 -18.74 -3.46
C TYR A 563 -25.07 -18.80 -2.48
N THR A 564 -25.36 -18.88 -1.19
CA THR A 564 -24.36 -19.13 -0.17
C THR A 564 -24.09 -20.62 -0.07
N LEU A 565 -22.84 -21.01 -0.35
CA LEU A 565 -22.37 -22.38 -0.23
C LEU A 565 -22.01 -22.71 1.22
N PHE A 566 -21.29 -21.77 1.84
CA PHE A 566 -20.85 -21.86 3.22
C PHE A 566 -20.96 -20.48 3.85
N GLU A 567 -21.71 -20.34 4.93
CA GLU A 567 -21.80 -19.08 5.71
C GLU A 567 -20.51 -18.79 6.48
N SER A 568 -19.89 -19.85 7.01
CA SER A 568 -18.61 -19.78 7.68
C SER A 568 -17.92 -21.13 7.58
N ILE A 569 -16.81 -21.17 6.84
CA ILE A 569 -15.97 -22.36 6.72
C ILE A 569 -14.53 -21.99 7.03
N GLU A 570 -13.88 -22.77 7.87
CA GLU A 570 -12.49 -22.52 8.27
C GLU A 570 -11.52 -23.22 7.30
N ILE A 571 -10.65 -22.44 6.67
CA ILE A 571 -9.52 -22.91 5.89
C ILE A 571 -8.32 -23.01 6.82
N PRO A 572 -7.86 -24.24 7.16
CA PRO A 572 -6.90 -24.42 8.25
C PRO A 572 -5.45 -24.08 7.91
N LYS A 573 -5.10 -24.14 6.60
CA LYS A 573 -3.75 -23.88 6.10
C LYS A 573 -3.70 -22.57 5.31
N CYS A 574 -2.57 -21.87 5.38
CA CYS A 574 -2.29 -20.71 4.53
C CYS A 574 -1.80 -21.16 3.15
N TYR A 575 -2.42 -20.63 2.10
CA TYR A 575 -2.05 -20.83 0.70
C TYR A 575 -1.60 -19.52 0.02
N TYR A 576 -1.42 -18.47 0.81
CA TYR A 576 -0.95 -17.17 0.34
C TYR A 576 0.57 -17.11 0.34
N ASN A 577 1.15 -16.56 -0.74
CA ASN A 577 2.60 -16.33 -0.87
C ASN A 577 3.45 -17.58 -0.57
N LEU A 578 3.03 -18.71 -1.10
CA LEU A 578 3.77 -19.96 -0.98
C LEU A 578 5.08 -19.90 -1.79
N PRO A 579 6.15 -20.57 -1.36
CA PRO A 579 7.38 -20.70 -2.12
C PRO A 579 7.14 -21.26 -3.53
N SER A 580 8.02 -20.93 -4.48
CA SER A 580 7.86 -21.27 -5.91
C SER A 580 7.58 -22.76 -6.19
N GLY A 581 8.12 -23.67 -5.40
CA GLY A 581 7.88 -25.12 -5.55
C GLY A 581 6.50 -25.60 -5.13
N VAL A 582 5.77 -24.81 -4.32
CA VAL A 582 4.43 -25.14 -3.78
C VAL A 582 3.35 -24.14 -4.17
N SER A 583 3.66 -23.19 -5.04
CA SER A 583 2.72 -22.13 -5.47
C SER A 583 1.44 -22.64 -6.11
N ASN A 584 1.42 -23.90 -6.56
CA ASN A 584 0.26 -24.57 -7.15
C ASN A 584 -0.55 -25.43 -6.16
N CYS A 585 -0.29 -25.31 -4.86
CA CYS A 585 -1.09 -25.94 -3.82
C CYS A 585 -2.22 -25.01 -3.38
N PHE A 586 -3.42 -25.52 -3.31
CA PHE A 586 -4.63 -24.75 -2.99
C PHE A 586 -5.78 -25.67 -2.57
N PRO A 587 -6.79 -25.19 -1.83
CA PRO A 587 -8.02 -25.92 -1.61
C PRO A 587 -8.87 -25.97 -2.88
N LEU A 588 -9.71 -26.98 -2.99
CA LEU A 588 -10.61 -27.23 -4.11
C LEU A 588 -12.06 -27.13 -3.66
N LEU A 589 -12.81 -26.24 -4.30
CA LEU A 589 -14.26 -26.20 -4.21
C LEU A 589 -14.85 -27.18 -5.22
N LYS A 590 -15.52 -28.23 -4.74
CA LYS A 590 -16.27 -29.15 -5.59
C LYS A 590 -17.74 -28.77 -5.61
N LEU A 591 -18.30 -28.59 -6.80
CA LEU A 591 -19.74 -28.53 -7.05
C LEU A 591 -20.16 -29.85 -7.68
N GLU A 592 -21.09 -30.56 -7.06
CA GLU A 592 -21.51 -31.89 -7.50
C GLU A 592 -23.02 -31.94 -7.78
N ILE A 593 -23.39 -32.40 -8.98
CA ILE A 593 -24.74 -32.84 -9.25
C ILE A 593 -24.77 -34.33 -8.98
N PRO A 594 -25.46 -34.80 -7.92
CA PRO A 594 -25.49 -36.20 -7.54
C PRO A 594 -26.12 -37.08 -8.62
N GLY A 595 -25.59 -38.28 -8.82
CA GLY A 595 -26.11 -39.23 -9.81
C GLY A 595 -27.59 -39.62 -9.62
N SER A 596 -28.08 -39.55 -8.38
CA SER A 596 -29.49 -39.83 -8.03
C SER A 596 -30.49 -38.85 -8.64
N ILE A 597 -30.06 -37.62 -8.95
CA ILE A 597 -30.91 -36.58 -9.58
C ILE A 597 -31.21 -36.93 -11.04
N LYS A 598 -30.46 -37.83 -11.66
CA LYS A 598 -30.53 -38.19 -13.07
C LYS A 598 -31.66 -39.13 -13.45
N TYR A 599 -32.30 -39.77 -12.51
CA TYR A 599 -33.24 -40.81 -12.79
C TYR A 599 -34.66 -40.49 -12.39
N ARG A 600 -35.54 -40.37 -13.43
CA ARG A 600 -36.99 -40.45 -13.46
C ARG A 600 -37.75 -40.15 -12.14
N PRO A 601 -38.70 -39.33 -12.11
CA PRO A 601 -39.48 -38.61 -13.14
C PRO A 601 -38.92 -37.24 -13.50
N TYR A 602 -37.73 -36.90 -13.00
CA TYR A 602 -37.11 -35.58 -13.09
C TYR A 602 -36.50 -35.23 -14.45
N ARG A 603 -36.46 -36.15 -15.41
CA ARG A 603 -35.94 -35.91 -16.76
C ARG A 603 -36.64 -34.79 -17.52
N LYS A 604 -37.89 -34.49 -17.19
CA LYS A 604 -38.66 -33.41 -17.84
C LYS A 604 -38.47 -32.04 -17.19
N THR A 605 -37.92 -31.96 -15.98
CA THR A 605 -37.86 -30.74 -15.18
C THR A 605 -36.49 -30.45 -14.54
N GLN A 606 -35.50 -31.33 -14.63
CA GLN A 606 -34.20 -31.13 -14.06
C GLN A 606 -33.09 -31.38 -15.06
N PHE A 607 -32.20 -30.39 -15.15
CA PHE A 607 -31.08 -30.39 -16.07
C PHE A 607 -29.78 -30.75 -15.32
N SER A 608 -28.88 -31.47 -15.99
CA SER A 608 -27.60 -31.88 -15.40
C SER A 608 -26.45 -30.95 -15.84
N GLY A 609 -26.65 -29.65 -15.76
CA GLY A 609 -25.66 -28.64 -16.08
C GLY A 609 -25.55 -27.60 -15.00
N LEU A 610 -24.42 -26.92 -14.99
CA LEU A 610 -24.15 -25.76 -14.13
C LEU A 610 -23.68 -24.58 -14.98
N SER A 611 -24.34 -23.44 -14.83
CA SER A 611 -23.97 -22.21 -15.50
C SER A 611 -23.46 -21.22 -14.43
N ILE A 612 -22.14 -21.06 -14.37
CA ILE A 612 -21.44 -20.37 -13.27
C ILE A 612 -20.91 -19.03 -13.75
N ALA A 613 -21.30 -17.94 -13.07
CA ALA A 613 -20.81 -16.60 -13.34
C ALA A 613 -19.58 -16.25 -12.50
N LYS A 614 -19.74 -16.30 -11.17
CA LYS A 614 -18.73 -15.84 -10.22
C LYS A 614 -18.70 -16.73 -8.98
N ILE A 615 -17.52 -16.83 -8.37
CA ILE A 615 -17.35 -17.35 -7.01
C ILE A 615 -16.87 -16.20 -6.14
N PHE A 616 -17.56 -15.95 -5.03
CA PHE A 616 -17.18 -14.96 -4.04
C PHE A 616 -16.61 -15.66 -2.80
N ILE A 617 -15.48 -15.19 -2.35
CA ILE A 617 -14.77 -15.71 -1.19
C ILE A 617 -14.53 -14.52 -0.27
N ASP A 618 -15.37 -14.38 0.74
CA ASP A 618 -15.33 -13.25 1.66
C ASP A 618 -14.85 -13.70 3.03
N PRO A 619 -13.93 -12.97 3.68
CA PRO A 619 -13.60 -13.23 5.06
C PRO A 619 -14.86 -13.03 5.93
N VAL A 620 -15.04 -13.89 6.91
CA VAL A 620 -16.12 -13.72 7.91
C VAL A 620 -15.72 -12.57 8.83
N ARG A 621 -16.53 -11.53 8.86
CA ARG A 621 -16.39 -10.36 9.72
C ARG A 621 -17.46 -10.46 10.80
N GLU A 622 -17.03 -10.77 12.01
CA GLU A 622 -17.92 -10.90 13.19
C GLU A 622 -18.27 -9.54 13.79
#